data_3e8fdf599bd9c1cdd00f5a7f13d1758c
#
_entry.id   3e8fdf599bd9c1cdd00f5a7f13d1758c
#
_cell.length_a   1.000
_cell.length_b   1.000
_cell.length_c   1.000
_cell.angle_alpha   90.00
_cell.angle_beta   90.00
_cell.angle_gamma   90.00
#
_symmetry.space_group_name_H-M   'P 1'
#
loop_
_entity.id
_entity.type
_entity.pdbx_description
1 polymer ?
#
loop_
_entity_poly.entity_id
_entity_poly.type
_entity_poly.pdbx_seq_one_letter_code
_entity_poly.pdbx_strand_id
1 'polypeptide(L)'
;MRYLADILTFSRIILAIALTIMSFCSAPLHAAFIIYMLGEITDALDGTCASRWPFPKNKTPKYRKYAAKYDMFADGFIALAMVLFFSLRVNLIAGLSMLIPYLIIGLIIEFTVYGKFLGHPDDCTKNCLMKRNFKLAKTIILARRNVYLAILFTMAVWTLYASEWPLLTKNIIMGIGLLGSLFFWIFLSQRRHNISRDAVEIEKNLSKKQN
;
A
#
# COMPACT_ATOMS: atom_id res chain seq x y z
N MET A 1 -5.16 21.01 -8.81
CA MET A 1 -5.64 19.79 -8.17
C MET A 1 -5.15 18.47 -8.82
N ARG A 2 -4.82 18.44 -10.13
CA ARG A 2 -4.37 17.22 -10.84
C ARG A 2 -3.08 16.60 -10.29
N TYR A 3 -2.18 17.42 -9.77
CA TYR A 3 -0.91 16.98 -9.16
C TYR A 3 -1.05 16.54 -7.69
N LEU A 4 -2.24 16.64 -7.11
CA LEU A 4 -2.44 16.35 -5.70
C LEU A 4 -2.14 14.88 -5.37
N ALA A 5 -2.54 13.95 -6.24
CA ALA A 5 -2.21 12.54 -6.08
C ALA A 5 -0.69 12.31 -6.05
N ASP A 6 0.05 12.95 -6.97
CA ASP A 6 1.51 12.82 -7.03
C ASP A 6 2.17 13.40 -5.78
N ILE A 7 1.67 14.55 -5.28
CA ILE A 7 2.16 15.15 -4.02
C ILE A 7 1.93 14.22 -2.85
N LEU A 8 0.76 13.56 -2.77
CA LEU A 8 0.45 12.61 -1.71
C LEU A 8 1.35 11.36 -1.77
N THR A 9 1.61 10.81 -2.96
CA THR A 9 2.56 9.72 -3.14
C THR A 9 3.98 10.12 -2.71
N PHE A 10 4.47 11.32 -3.08
CA PHE A 10 5.78 11.80 -2.65
C PHE A 10 5.84 12.10 -1.14
N SER A 11 4.75 12.59 -0.54
CA SER A 11 4.71 12.81 0.90
C SER A 11 4.91 11.52 1.69
N ARG A 12 4.44 10.36 1.22
CA ARG A 12 4.72 9.05 1.83
C ARG A 12 6.21 8.72 1.87
N ILE A 13 6.96 9.07 0.82
CA ILE A 13 8.43 8.86 0.81
C ILE A 13 9.08 9.72 1.90
N ILE A 14 8.65 10.96 2.06
CA ILE A 14 9.16 11.85 3.11
C ILE A 14 8.82 11.29 4.50
N LEU A 15 7.59 10.83 4.71
CA LEU A 15 7.17 10.19 5.95
C LEU A 15 7.97 8.92 6.24
N ALA A 16 8.26 8.10 5.22
CA ALA A 16 9.09 6.91 5.35
C ALA A 16 10.54 7.25 5.75
N ILE A 17 11.11 8.29 5.16
CA ILE A 17 12.45 8.80 5.55
C ILE A 17 12.43 9.27 7.01
N ALA A 18 11.42 10.06 7.41
CA ALA A 18 11.27 10.52 8.78
C ALA A 18 11.17 9.35 9.76
N LEU A 19 10.35 8.34 9.45
CA LEU A 19 10.19 7.14 10.26
C LEU A 19 11.49 6.32 10.36
N THR A 20 12.24 6.24 9.24
CA THR A 20 13.57 5.59 9.22
C THR A 20 14.55 6.33 10.12
N ILE A 21 14.63 7.66 10.06
CA ILE A 21 15.48 8.45 10.94
C ILE A 21 15.08 8.24 12.40
N MET A 22 13.79 8.26 12.70
CA MET A 22 13.25 8.04 14.04
C MET A 22 13.58 6.67 14.60
N SER A 23 13.77 5.65 13.76
CA SER A 23 14.16 4.30 14.21
C SER A 23 15.55 4.26 14.82
N PHE A 24 16.45 5.17 14.43
CA PHE A 24 17.81 5.31 14.96
C PHE A 24 17.92 6.38 16.06
N CYS A 25 16.96 7.28 16.16
CA CYS A 25 16.89 8.27 17.22
C CYS A 25 16.03 7.74 18.38
N SER A 26 16.22 8.26 19.59
CA SER A 26 15.35 7.93 20.74
C SER A 26 13.98 8.60 20.61
N ALA A 27 13.37 8.52 19.43
CA ALA A 27 12.08 9.13 19.16
C ALA A 27 10.94 8.39 19.91
N PRO A 28 9.91 9.12 20.36
CA PRO A 28 8.80 8.52 21.08
C PRO A 28 7.96 7.61 20.16
N LEU A 29 7.53 6.46 20.69
CA LEU A 29 6.81 5.42 19.94
C LEU A 29 5.50 5.94 19.33
N HIS A 30 4.80 6.83 20.03
CA HIS A 30 3.56 7.42 19.55
C HIS A 30 3.75 8.28 18.30
N ALA A 31 4.90 8.96 18.16
CA ALA A 31 5.17 9.75 16.97
C ALA A 31 5.35 8.87 15.73
N ALA A 32 5.98 7.70 15.87
CA ALA A 32 6.09 6.72 14.78
C ALA A 32 4.72 6.20 14.35
N PHE A 33 3.83 5.91 15.32
CA PHE A 33 2.46 5.52 15.03
C PHE A 33 1.73 6.60 14.22
N ILE A 34 1.82 7.87 14.63
CA ILE A 34 1.18 9.00 13.93
C ILE A 34 1.72 9.12 12.51
N ILE A 35 3.04 9.08 12.31
CA ILE A 35 3.66 9.18 10.99
C ILE A 35 3.21 8.04 10.07
N TYR A 36 3.18 6.82 10.60
CA TYR A 36 2.69 5.67 9.85
C TYR A 36 1.22 5.83 9.44
N MET A 37 0.34 6.24 10.37
CA MET A 37 -1.08 6.48 10.08
C MET A 37 -1.29 7.60 9.05
N LEU A 38 -0.49 8.66 9.10
CA LEU A 38 -0.49 9.69 8.06
C LEU A 38 -0.12 9.13 6.70
N GLY A 39 0.85 8.22 6.64
CA GLY A 39 1.21 7.50 5.41
C GLY A 39 0.04 6.71 4.81
N GLU A 40 -0.68 5.95 5.64
CA GLU A 40 -1.86 5.18 5.22
C GLU A 40 -3.00 6.09 4.74
N ILE A 41 -3.21 7.23 5.42
CA ILE A 41 -4.21 8.23 5.01
C ILE A 41 -3.84 8.83 3.65
N THR A 42 -2.58 9.15 3.41
CA THR A 42 -2.14 9.71 2.12
C THR A 42 -2.29 8.71 0.99
N ASP A 43 -2.09 7.40 1.22
CA ASP A 43 -2.37 6.34 0.24
C ASP A 43 -3.86 6.26 -0.12
N ALA A 44 -4.73 6.33 0.88
CA ALA A 44 -6.17 6.34 0.64
C ALA A 44 -6.63 7.55 -0.19
N LEU A 45 -6.04 8.70 0.08
CA LEU A 45 -6.40 9.97 -0.57
C LEU A 45 -5.85 10.08 -1.98
N ASP A 46 -4.63 9.60 -2.27
CA ASP A 46 -4.02 9.76 -3.60
C ASP A 46 -4.79 9.01 -4.68
N GLY A 47 -5.22 7.79 -4.41
CA GLY A 47 -6.08 7.04 -5.31
C GLY A 47 -7.44 7.69 -5.56
N THR A 48 -8.01 8.35 -4.53
CA THR A 48 -9.25 9.13 -4.67
C THR A 48 -9.03 10.37 -5.51
N CYS A 49 -7.94 11.10 -5.25
CA CYS A 49 -7.56 12.29 -6.02
C CYS A 49 -7.26 11.96 -7.47
N ALA A 50 -6.55 10.87 -7.75
CA ALA A 50 -6.24 10.43 -9.09
C ALA A 50 -7.49 10.10 -9.92
N SER A 51 -8.50 9.48 -9.29
CA SER A 51 -9.76 9.15 -9.95
C SER A 51 -10.65 10.37 -10.16
N ARG A 52 -10.66 11.32 -9.21
CA ARG A 52 -11.52 12.51 -9.28
C ARG A 52 -10.99 13.60 -10.20
N TRP A 53 -9.67 13.70 -10.36
CA TRP A 53 -9.01 14.72 -11.19
C TRP A 53 -8.00 14.09 -12.17
N PRO A 54 -8.50 13.29 -13.15
CA PRO A 54 -7.62 12.63 -14.11
C PRO A 54 -6.92 13.65 -15.02
N PHE A 55 -5.71 13.30 -15.48
CA PHE A 55 -5.05 14.08 -16.53
C PHE A 55 -5.72 13.81 -17.88
N PRO A 56 -5.93 14.83 -18.71
CA PRO A 56 -6.31 14.63 -20.10
C PRO A 56 -5.23 13.83 -20.84
N LYS A 57 -5.63 12.89 -21.69
CA LYS A 57 -4.70 11.99 -22.42
C LYS A 57 -3.56 12.74 -23.12
N ASN A 58 -3.85 13.91 -23.69
CA ASN A 58 -2.88 14.72 -24.43
C ASN A 58 -1.98 15.64 -23.58
N LYS A 59 -2.21 15.71 -22.25
CA LYS A 59 -1.47 16.57 -21.31
C LYS A 59 -0.89 15.80 -20.13
N THR A 60 -0.84 14.46 -20.22
CA THR A 60 -0.27 13.62 -19.17
C THR A 60 1.26 13.76 -19.16
N PRO A 61 1.86 14.17 -18.04
CA PRO A 61 3.32 14.29 -17.95
C PRO A 61 4.01 12.94 -18.20
N LYS A 62 5.19 12.97 -18.84
CA LYS A 62 5.93 11.74 -19.18
C LYS A 62 6.24 10.84 -17.97
N TYR A 63 6.55 11.43 -16.81
CA TYR A 63 6.85 10.68 -15.58
C TYR A 63 5.66 9.86 -15.09
N ARG A 64 4.42 10.27 -15.38
CA ARG A 64 3.21 9.53 -14.97
C ARG A 64 3.04 8.19 -15.67
N LYS A 65 3.80 7.91 -16.73
CA LYS A 65 3.90 6.56 -17.27
C LYS A 65 4.35 5.54 -16.23
N TYR A 66 5.09 6.01 -15.22
CA TYR A 66 5.61 5.19 -14.12
C TYR A 66 4.89 5.43 -12.78
N ALA A 67 3.76 6.15 -12.77
CA ALA A 67 3.07 6.53 -11.53
C ALA A 67 2.74 5.32 -10.64
N ALA A 68 2.26 4.21 -11.22
CA ALA A 68 1.99 2.98 -10.48
C ALA A 68 3.24 2.36 -9.84
N LYS A 69 4.43 2.52 -10.46
CA LYS A 69 5.70 2.06 -9.89
C LYS A 69 6.15 2.93 -8.73
N TYR A 70 5.98 4.27 -8.84
CA TYR A 70 6.30 5.20 -7.76
C TYR A 70 5.38 5.00 -6.55
N ASP A 71 4.10 4.75 -6.79
CA ASP A 71 3.12 4.45 -5.78
C ASP A 71 3.47 3.17 -5.01
N MET A 72 3.72 2.08 -5.74
CA MET A 72 4.18 0.82 -5.14
C MET A 72 5.50 0.96 -4.38
N PHE A 73 6.43 1.78 -4.89
CA PHE A 73 7.70 2.06 -4.21
C PHE A 73 7.48 2.83 -2.90
N ALA A 74 6.61 3.85 -2.92
CA ALA A 74 6.28 4.63 -1.73
C ALA A 74 5.62 3.77 -0.64
N ASP A 75 4.67 2.89 -1.03
CA ASP A 75 4.03 1.93 -0.11
C ASP A 75 5.05 0.95 0.48
N GLY A 76 5.90 0.39 -0.35
CA GLY A 76 6.95 -0.53 0.11
C GLY A 76 7.94 0.16 1.06
N PHE A 77 8.28 1.42 0.78
CA PHE A 77 9.25 2.16 1.57
C PHE A 77 8.71 2.52 2.96
N ILE A 78 7.47 3.03 3.06
CA ILE A 78 6.88 3.33 4.38
C ILE A 78 6.66 2.07 5.20
N ALA A 79 6.32 0.97 4.56
CA ALA A 79 6.17 -0.32 5.19
C ALA A 79 7.49 -0.86 5.75
N LEU A 80 8.56 -0.82 4.97
CA LEU A 80 9.90 -1.21 5.42
C LEU A 80 10.38 -0.31 6.56
N ALA A 81 10.11 0.99 6.48
CA ALA A 81 10.45 1.94 7.54
C ALA A 81 9.70 1.60 8.85
N MET A 82 8.41 1.19 8.78
CA MET A 82 7.66 0.77 9.96
C MET A 82 8.18 -0.54 10.54
N VAL A 83 8.51 -1.53 9.70
CA VAL A 83 9.13 -2.78 10.14
C VAL A 83 10.47 -2.50 10.82
N LEU A 84 11.31 -1.66 10.23
CA LEU A 84 12.60 -1.25 10.80
C LEU A 84 12.41 -0.57 12.16
N PHE A 85 11.51 0.41 12.23
CA PHE A 85 11.19 1.09 13.47
C PHE A 85 10.73 0.12 14.55
N PHE A 86 9.76 -0.75 14.23
CA PHE A 86 9.25 -1.75 15.15
C PHE A 86 10.35 -2.70 15.61
N SER A 87 11.20 -3.19 14.70
CA SER A 87 12.29 -4.11 15.01
C SER A 87 13.33 -3.52 15.95
N LEU A 88 13.70 -2.26 15.73
CA LEU A 88 14.75 -1.60 16.52
C LEU A 88 14.25 -1.04 17.85
N ARG A 89 12.99 -0.63 17.91
CA ARG A 89 12.45 0.12 19.06
C ARG A 89 11.50 -0.68 19.95
N VAL A 90 10.90 -1.76 19.44
CA VAL A 90 9.93 -2.56 20.18
C VAL A 90 10.40 -4.00 20.30
N ASN A 91 10.50 -4.75 19.19
CA ASN A 91 10.90 -6.16 19.21
C ASN A 91 11.54 -6.59 17.89
N LEU A 92 12.85 -6.85 17.91
CA LEU A 92 13.62 -7.25 16.73
C LEU A 92 13.12 -8.57 16.13
N ILE A 93 12.90 -9.58 16.98
CA ILE A 93 12.51 -10.92 16.50
C ILE A 93 11.13 -10.86 15.86
N ALA A 94 10.17 -10.16 16.49
CA ALA A 94 8.83 -9.99 15.92
C ALA A 94 8.86 -9.25 14.58
N GLY A 95 9.63 -8.16 14.48
CA GLY A 95 9.77 -7.43 13.22
C GLY A 95 10.35 -8.27 12.10
N LEU A 96 11.45 -8.98 12.36
CA LEU A 96 12.09 -9.86 11.37
C LEU A 96 11.21 -11.07 11.00
N SER A 97 10.55 -11.70 11.97
CA SER A 97 9.66 -12.84 11.71
C SER A 97 8.45 -12.48 10.85
N MET A 98 8.02 -11.23 10.85
CA MET A 98 6.96 -10.74 9.96
C MET A 98 7.50 -10.32 8.58
N LEU A 99 8.69 -9.70 8.54
CA LEU A 99 9.29 -9.22 7.30
C LEU A 99 9.72 -10.36 6.37
N ILE A 100 10.41 -11.38 6.89
CA ILE A 100 10.99 -12.45 6.09
C ILE A 100 9.92 -13.23 5.30
N PRO A 101 8.86 -13.77 5.92
CA PRO A 101 7.79 -14.45 5.19
C PRO A 101 7.11 -13.53 4.17
N TYR A 102 6.89 -12.27 4.52
CA TYR A 102 6.29 -11.31 3.60
C TYR A 102 7.13 -11.12 2.33
N LEU A 103 8.44 -10.93 2.46
CA LEU A 103 9.34 -10.77 1.32
C LEU A 103 9.37 -12.04 0.45
N ILE A 104 9.47 -13.22 1.07
CA ILE A 104 9.49 -14.50 0.35
C ILE A 104 8.18 -14.70 -0.41
N ILE A 105 7.04 -14.56 0.26
CA ILE A 105 5.71 -14.70 -0.36
C ILE A 105 5.53 -13.63 -1.45
N GLY A 106 5.98 -12.41 -1.19
CA GLY A 106 5.96 -11.31 -2.16
C GLY A 106 6.71 -11.68 -3.44
N LEU A 107 7.94 -12.17 -3.33
CA LEU A 107 8.75 -12.60 -4.47
C LEU A 107 8.09 -13.76 -5.23
N ILE A 108 7.61 -14.78 -4.53
CA ILE A 108 6.92 -15.93 -5.16
C ILE A 108 5.71 -15.44 -5.95
N ILE A 109 4.90 -14.53 -5.40
CA ILE A 109 3.73 -13.99 -6.07
C ILE A 109 4.13 -13.14 -7.28
N GLU A 110 5.15 -12.28 -7.17
CA GLU A 110 5.65 -11.47 -8.29
C GLU A 110 6.04 -12.36 -9.48
N PHE A 111 6.86 -13.39 -9.25
CA PHE A 111 7.26 -14.29 -10.31
C PHE A 111 6.11 -15.14 -10.86
N THR A 112 5.17 -15.57 -10.01
CA THR A 112 4.03 -16.40 -10.44
C THR A 112 3.00 -15.57 -11.20
N VAL A 113 2.63 -14.40 -10.68
CA VAL A 113 1.55 -13.56 -11.23
C VAL A 113 2.02 -12.77 -12.44
N TYR A 114 3.18 -12.13 -12.35
CA TYR A 114 3.70 -11.25 -13.40
C TYR A 114 4.78 -11.88 -14.27
N GLY A 115 5.39 -12.97 -13.81
CA GLY A 115 6.50 -13.65 -14.51
C GLY A 115 7.84 -12.92 -14.41
N LYS A 116 7.93 -11.85 -13.62
CA LYS A 116 9.14 -11.09 -13.36
C LYS A 116 9.03 -10.26 -12.09
N PHE A 117 10.18 -9.91 -11.50
CA PHE A 117 10.26 -9.00 -10.37
C PHE A 117 9.79 -7.59 -10.75
N LEU A 118 8.98 -6.97 -9.89
CA LEU A 118 8.34 -5.67 -10.12
C LEU A 118 7.58 -5.59 -11.46
N GLY A 119 6.90 -6.69 -11.81
CA GLY A 119 6.11 -6.78 -13.03
C GLY A 119 4.87 -5.88 -12.99
N HIS A 120 4.61 -5.19 -14.10
CA HIS A 120 3.33 -4.51 -14.34
C HIS A 120 2.44 -5.41 -15.22
N PRO A 121 1.10 -5.32 -15.13
CA PRO A 121 0.19 -6.06 -16.00
C PRO A 121 0.51 -5.96 -17.50
N ASP A 122 0.95 -4.78 -17.95
CA ASP A 122 1.30 -4.53 -19.35
C ASP A 122 2.61 -5.20 -19.78
N ASP A 123 3.49 -5.48 -18.82
CA ASP A 123 4.82 -6.05 -19.03
C ASP A 123 4.85 -7.58 -18.86
N CYS A 124 3.71 -8.20 -18.65
CA CYS A 124 3.58 -9.61 -18.31
C CYS A 124 4.05 -10.52 -19.45
N THR A 125 4.84 -11.54 -19.13
CA THR A 125 5.22 -12.57 -20.11
C THR A 125 4.01 -13.37 -20.58
N LYS A 126 4.10 -14.05 -21.73
CA LYS A 126 2.96 -14.83 -22.28
C LYS A 126 2.43 -15.90 -21.31
N ASN A 127 3.27 -16.41 -20.44
CA ASN A 127 2.96 -17.51 -19.50
C ASN A 127 2.57 -17.05 -18.10
N CYS A 128 2.52 -15.74 -17.83
CA CYS A 128 2.18 -15.26 -16.50
C CYS A 128 0.70 -15.56 -16.15
N LEU A 129 0.43 -15.74 -14.84
CA LEU A 129 -0.93 -16.04 -14.36
C LEU A 129 -1.89 -14.87 -14.67
N MET A 130 -1.41 -13.64 -14.71
CA MET A 130 -2.20 -12.46 -15.05
C MET A 130 -2.84 -12.57 -16.44
N LYS A 131 -2.14 -13.15 -17.43
CA LYS A 131 -2.69 -13.39 -18.77
C LYS A 131 -3.50 -14.68 -18.87
N ARG A 132 -3.10 -15.74 -18.13
CA ARG A 132 -3.80 -17.03 -18.17
C ARG A 132 -5.12 -17.02 -17.41
N ASN A 133 -5.13 -16.42 -16.22
CA ASN A 133 -6.31 -16.35 -15.35
C ASN A 133 -6.31 -15.07 -14.54
N PHE A 134 -6.81 -13.99 -15.15
CA PHE A 134 -6.86 -12.66 -14.55
C PHE A 134 -7.63 -12.63 -13.21
N LYS A 135 -8.73 -13.38 -13.12
CA LYS A 135 -9.55 -13.43 -11.90
C LYS A 135 -8.77 -14.02 -10.73
N LEU A 136 -8.07 -15.12 -10.95
CA LEU A 136 -7.23 -15.76 -9.92
C LEU A 136 -6.05 -14.88 -9.54
N ALA A 137 -5.33 -14.30 -10.51
CA ALA A 137 -4.22 -13.39 -10.27
C ALA A 137 -4.64 -12.19 -9.42
N LYS A 138 -5.78 -11.57 -9.75
CA LYS A 138 -6.35 -10.46 -8.98
C LYS A 138 -6.69 -10.86 -7.54
N THR A 139 -7.27 -12.05 -7.34
CA THR A 139 -7.58 -12.55 -6.01
C THR A 139 -6.31 -12.74 -5.17
N ILE A 140 -5.25 -13.29 -5.74
CA ILE A 140 -3.97 -13.50 -5.06
C ILE A 140 -3.33 -12.16 -4.66
N ILE A 141 -3.30 -11.18 -5.57
CA ILE A 141 -2.77 -9.84 -5.29
C ILE A 141 -3.54 -9.17 -4.15
N LEU A 142 -4.86 -9.28 -4.18
CA LEU A 142 -5.73 -8.69 -3.16
C LEU A 142 -5.54 -9.37 -1.78
N ALA A 143 -5.43 -10.70 -1.76
CA ALA A 143 -5.16 -11.45 -0.53
C ALA A 143 -3.81 -11.05 0.08
N ARG A 144 -2.74 -10.97 -0.73
CA ARG A 144 -1.43 -10.48 -0.28
C ARG A 144 -1.51 -9.10 0.35
N ARG A 145 -2.18 -8.15 -0.32
CA ARG A 145 -2.34 -6.78 0.17
C ARG A 145 -3.06 -6.76 1.52
N ASN A 146 -4.14 -7.53 1.69
CA ASN A 146 -4.90 -7.56 2.94
C ASN A 146 -4.08 -8.14 4.11
N VAL A 147 -3.32 -9.21 3.86
CA VAL A 147 -2.42 -9.79 4.87
C VAL A 147 -1.34 -8.79 5.28
N TYR A 148 -0.76 -8.10 4.31
CA TYR A 148 0.27 -7.10 4.56
C TYR A 148 -0.26 -5.94 5.41
N LEU A 149 -1.40 -5.37 5.05
CA LEU A 149 -2.04 -4.30 5.83
C LEU A 149 -2.36 -4.75 7.26
N ALA A 150 -2.81 -6.00 7.44
CA ALA A 150 -3.06 -6.55 8.77
C ALA A 150 -1.78 -6.64 9.61
N ILE A 151 -0.66 -7.08 9.02
CA ILE A 151 0.65 -7.13 9.69
C ILE A 151 1.08 -5.73 10.13
N LEU A 152 1.07 -4.77 9.22
CA LEU A 152 1.48 -3.41 9.51
C LEU A 152 0.58 -2.74 10.55
N PHE A 153 -0.72 -2.95 10.47
CA PHE A 153 -1.67 -2.47 11.46
C PHE A 153 -1.37 -3.07 12.84
N THR A 154 -1.07 -4.38 12.91
CA THR A 154 -0.68 -5.03 14.17
C THR A 154 0.58 -4.41 14.76
N MET A 155 1.61 -4.16 13.94
CA MET A 155 2.83 -3.48 14.39
C MET A 155 2.54 -2.06 14.90
N ALA A 156 1.69 -1.31 14.20
CA ALA A 156 1.31 0.03 14.62
C ALA A 156 0.58 0.02 15.97
N VAL A 157 -0.34 -0.93 16.17
CA VAL A 157 -1.03 -1.15 17.45
C VAL A 157 -0.04 -1.47 18.57
N TRP A 158 0.87 -2.40 18.34
CA TRP A 158 1.89 -2.74 19.32
C TRP A 158 2.76 -1.54 19.68
N THR A 159 3.17 -0.75 18.70
CA THR A 159 3.92 0.50 18.91
C THR A 159 3.15 1.48 19.77
N LEU A 160 1.84 1.63 19.53
CA LEU A 160 0.97 2.49 20.34
C LEU A 160 0.89 2.01 21.78
N TYR A 161 0.63 0.72 22.00
CA TYR A 161 0.48 0.18 23.36
C TYR A 161 1.79 0.10 24.14
N ALA A 162 2.92 -0.02 23.45
CA ALA A 162 4.25 0.08 24.06
C ALA A 162 4.64 1.53 24.41
N SER A 163 3.88 2.54 23.97
CA SER A 163 4.13 3.95 24.30
C SER A 163 3.78 4.26 25.75
N GLU A 164 4.31 5.36 26.29
CA GLU A 164 4.07 5.82 27.68
C GLU A 164 2.74 6.59 27.85
N TRP A 165 1.92 6.68 26.83
CA TRP A 165 0.66 7.40 26.89
C TRP A 165 -0.34 6.75 27.85
N PRO A 166 -1.23 7.55 28.49
CA PRO A 166 -2.30 7.03 29.34
C PRO A 166 -3.19 6.02 28.57
N LEU A 167 -3.63 4.97 29.27
CA LEU A 167 -4.46 3.91 28.66
C LEU A 167 -5.71 4.45 27.98
N LEU A 168 -6.36 5.46 28.59
CA LEU A 168 -7.53 6.11 28.03
C LEU A 168 -7.23 6.72 26.65
N THR A 169 -6.09 7.42 26.52
CA THR A 169 -5.66 8.02 25.24
C THR A 169 -5.38 6.95 24.19
N LYS A 170 -4.72 5.85 24.56
CA LYS A 170 -4.50 4.70 23.66
C LYS A 170 -5.79 4.11 23.15
N ASN A 171 -6.77 3.92 24.03
CA ASN A 171 -8.07 3.37 23.67
C ASN A 171 -8.89 4.31 22.77
N ILE A 172 -8.82 5.63 22.98
CA ILE A 172 -9.45 6.63 22.11
C ILE A 172 -8.84 6.58 20.70
N ILE A 173 -7.50 6.59 20.62
CA ILE A 173 -6.79 6.52 19.34
C ILE A 173 -7.10 5.22 18.60
N MET A 174 -7.14 4.10 19.34
CA MET A 174 -7.51 2.80 18.80
C MET A 174 -8.95 2.80 18.26
N GLY A 175 -9.88 3.38 19.00
CA GLY A 175 -11.27 3.54 18.57
C GLY A 175 -11.38 4.36 17.26
N ILE A 176 -10.67 5.47 17.17
CA ILE A 176 -10.60 6.28 15.95
C ILE A 176 -9.98 5.48 14.80
N GLY A 177 -8.90 4.73 15.06
CA GLY A 177 -8.24 3.88 14.07
C GLY A 177 -9.16 2.77 13.55
N LEU A 178 -9.93 2.12 14.44
CA LEU A 178 -10.90 1.10 14.05
C LEU A 178 -12.06 1.68 13.25
N LEU A 179 -12.60 2.83 13.63
CA LEU A 179 -13.63 3.53 12.85
C LEU A 179 -13.09 3.97 11.47
N GLY A 180 -11.88 4.50 11.44
CA GLY A 180 -11.19 4.84 10.20
C GLY A 180 -10.97 3.63 9.28
N SER A 181 -10.56 2.49 9.84
CA SER A 181 -10.36 1.25 9.08
C SER A 181 -11.68 0.68 8.56
N LEU A 182 -12.77 0.77 9.34
CA LEU A 182 -14.13 0.42 8.90
C LEU A 182 -14.59 1.31 7.74
N PHE A 183 -14.42 2.61 7.88
CA PHE A 183 -14.75 3.58 6.82
C PHE A 183 -13.92 3.30 5.56
N PHE A 184 -12.62 3.04 5.72
CA PHE A 184 -11.71 2.69 4.64
C PHE A 184 -12.11 1.36 3.98
N TRP A 185 -12.54 0.36 4.76
CA TRP A 185 -13.02 -0.91 4.23
C TRP A 185 -14.29 -0.76 3.41
N ILE A 186 -15.26 0.07 3.87
CA ILE A 186 -16.48 0.41 3.12
C ILE A 186 -16.11 1.14 1.82
N PHE A 187 -15.21 2.11 1.90
CA PHE A 187 -14.72 2.86 0.74
C PHE A 187 -14.02 1.96 -0.28
N LEU A 188 -13.17 1.04 0.17
CA LEU A 188 -12.52 0.06 -0.70
C LEU A 188 -13.54 -0.91 -1.34
N SER A 189 -14.62 -1.27 -0.64
CA SER A 189 -15.66 -2.13 -1.20
C SER A 189 -16.40 -1.43 -2.34
N GLN A 190 -16.68 -0.15 -2.21
CA GLN A 190 -17.25 0.68 -3.30
C GLN A 190 -16.28 0.82 -4.49
N ARG A 191 -14.98 1.00 -4.20
CA ARG A 191 -13.94 1.04 -5.24
C ARG A 191 -13.77 -0.30 -5.97
N ARG A 192 -14.00 -1.43 -5.29
CA ARG A 192 -14.03 -2.76 -5.95
C ARG A 192 -15.07 -2.84 -7.05
N HIS A 193 -16.21 -2.20 -6.86
CA HIS A 193 -17.27 -2.15 -7.88
C HIS A 193 -16.81 -1.38 -9.14
N ASN A 194 -16.07 -0.29 -8.97
CA ASN A 194 -15.53 0.50 -10.08
C ASN A 194 -14.37 -0.23 -10.80
N ILE A 195 -13.46 -0.86 -10.07
CA ILE A 195 -12.37 -1.66 -10.64
C ILE A 195 -12.91 -2.88 -11.42
N SER A 196 -14.02 -3.46 -11.01
CA SER A 196 -14.66 -4.55 -11.77
C SER A 196 -15.25 -4.06 -13.09
N ARG A 197 -15.75 -2.82 -13.16
CA ARG A 197 -16.19 -2.18 -14.41
C ARG A 197 -15.01 -1.92 -15.35
N ASP A 198 -13.93 -1.34 -14.83
CA ASP A 198 -12.74 -1.06 -15.64
C ASP A 198 -12.10 -2.37 -16.18
N ALA A 199 -12.09 -3.44 -15.38
CA ALA A 199 -11.60 -4.75 -15.80
C ALA A 199 -12.48 -5.36 -16.92
N VAL A 200 -13.79 -5.22 -16.85
CA VAL A 200 -14.73 -5.68 -17.90
C VAL A 200 -14.54 -4.86 -19.19
N GLU A 201 -14.26 -3.56 -19.06
CA GLU A 201 -14.00 -2.68 -20.20
C GLU A 201 -12.68 -3.00 -20.89
N ILE A 202 -11.63 -3.30 -20.11
CA ILE A 202 -10.33 -3.78 -20.62
C ILE A 202 -10.48 -5.11 -21.34
N GLU A 203 -11.22 -6.07 -20.77
CA GLU A 203 -11.48 -7.38 -21.36
C GLU A 203 -12.26 -7.25 -22.68
N LYS A 204 -13.25 -6.34 -22.73
CA LYS A 204 -14.03 -6.04 -23.93
C LYS A 204 -13.19 -5.35 -25.03
N ASN A 205 -12.20 -4.54 -24.64
CA ASN A 205 -11.28 -3.88 -25.58
C ASN A 205 -10.20 -4.84 -26.10
N LEU A 206 -9.78 -5.82 -25.30
CA LEU A 206 -8.84 -6.86 -25.71
C LEU A 206 -9.51 -7.86 -26.67
N SER A 207 -10.77 -8.25 -26.43
CA SER A 207 -11.52 -9.12 -27.34
C SER A 207 -11.82 -8.49 -28.71
N LYS A 208 -12.01 -7.15 -28.74
CA LYS A 208 -12.18 -6.40 -30.01
C LYS A 208 -10.91 -6.25 -30.83
N LYS A 209 -9.74 -6.44 -30.24
CA LYS A 209 -8.44 -6.40 -30.95
C LYS A 209 -7.98 -7.77 -31.46
N GLN A 210 -8.69 -8.83 -31.11
CA GLN A 210 -8.39 -10.21 -31.54
C GLN A 210 -9.31 -10.69 -32.67
N ASN A 211 -10.37 -9.94 -32.97
CA ASN A 211 -11.23 -10.07 -34.17
C ASN A 211 -10.88 -8.97 -35.19
#